data_011a274c5b2880c2e368d6c954d436e4
#
_entry.id   011a274c5b2880c2e368d6c954d436e4
#
_cell.length_a   1.000
_cell.length_b   1.000
_cell.length_c   1.000
_cell.angle_alpha   90.00
_cell.angle_beta   90.00
_cell.angle_gamma   90.00
#
_symmetry.space_group_name_H-M   'P 1'
#
loop_
_entity.id
_entity.type
_entity.pdbx_description
1 polymer ?
#
loop_
_entity_poly.entity_id
_entity_poly.type
_entity_poly.pdbx_seq_one_letter_code
_entity_poly.pdbx_strand_id
1 'polypeptide(L)'
;RADGVRGIEYGYFKDVVIKGTDSSMRVFSKPEHISTYDVVEGRMPKRQGEIVLDLNQRSAFAVGSTLDVTEKADISGSTVLHHHRFEVVGFVRASEIVSGLNMGQSTSGSGTLTSYAVAMPSEFDSEVTMIARIVYNDTEHLNYWTDDYRDRIQKHKDQLVKLLAGQPEARESSIREQQQEKIDQARQQVKDSEQQLADAEAQLADAKAQIASAKDQMSEGETTMVKEGSAAIAQLASAQSQIASANASVAAGQVQLQSAQTKLVEGQDRLSESWNKLSDAKSQLDDARTQLELTKTMLDQAAAMLNKMERVGTTGAVYEQLKQRYETVLGQYNTSVQEYNERLEEYNNGL
;
A
#
# COMPACT_ATOMS: atom_id res chain seq x y z
N ARG A 1 -25.68 8.53 0.21
CA ARG A 1 -25.98 7.71 1.40
C ARG A 1 -26.93 6.61 0.95
N ALA A 2 -26.69 5.37 1.36
CA ALA A 2 -27.64 4.29 1.14
C ALA A 2 -28.87 4.54 2.04
N ASP A 3 -30.08 4.39 1.48
CA ASP A 3 -31.32 4.58 2.21
C ASP A 3 -31.47 3.53 3.32
N GLY A 4 -32.00 3.95 4.47
CA GLY A 4 -32.27 3.07 5.59
C GLY A 4 -31.06 2.73 6.47
N VAL A 5 -29.89 3.29 6.20
CA VAL A 5 -28.70 3.11 7.04
C VAL A 5 -28.85 3.85 8.35
N ARG A 6 -28.80 3.11 9.46
CA ARG A 6 -28.85 3.64 10.83
C ARG A 6 -27.47 4.12 11.29
N GLY A 7 -26.45 3.37 10.96
CA GLY A 7 -25.08 3.70 11.35
C GLY A 7 -24.06 3.04 10.45
N ILE A 8 -22.93 3.71 10.30
CA ILE A 8 -21.74 3.16 9.64
C ILE A 8 -20.58 3.43 10.58
N GLU A 9 -19.78 2.39 10.82
CA GLU A 9 -18.54 2.49 11.55
C GLU A 9 -17.41 1.91 10.72
N TYR A 10 -16.36 2.68 10.56
CA TYR A 10 -15.16 2.29 9.82
C TYR A 10 -14.11 1.74 10.76
N GLY A 11 -13.30 0.84 10.28
CA GLY A 11 -12.25 0.22 11.06
C GLY A 11 -11.11 -0.30 10.23
N TYR A 12 -10.15 -0.86 10.94
CA TYR A 12 -8.95 -1.46 10.37
C TYR A 12 -8.86 -2.92 10.78
N PHE A 13 -8.13 -3.70 10.01
CA PHE A 13 -7.65 -5.01 10.43
C PHE A 13 -6.29 -5.30 9.81
N LYS A 14 -5.54 -6.18 10.46
CA LYS A 14 -4.31 -6.73 9.90
C LYS A 14 -4.14 -8.17 10.32
N ASP A 15 -3.77 -9.01 9.38
CA ASP A 15 -3.41 -10.38 9.65
C ASP A 15 -1.94 -10.45 10.06
N VAL A 16 -1.69 -11.10 11.17
CA VAL A 16 -0.36 -11.29 11.75
C VAL A 16 -0.16 -12.76 12.08
N VAL A 17 1.08 -13.15 12.31
CA VAL A 17 1.45 -14.48 12.80
C VAL A 17 1.93 -14.36 14.24
N ILE A 18 1.45 -15.21 15.13
CA ILE A 18 1.96 -15.29 16.50
C ILE A 18 3.41 -15.79 16.42
N LYS A 19 4.34 -15.00 16.94
CA LYS A 19 5.78 -15.26 16.83
C LYS A 19 6.15 -16.62 17.41
N GLY A 20 6.89 -17.41 16.63
CA GLY A 20 7.29 -18.78 17.00
C GLY A 20 6.25 -19.86 16.69
N THR A 21 5.17 -19.50 16.02
CA THR A 21 4.13 -20.42 15.56
C THR A 21 3.78 -20.14 14.09
N ASP A 22 2.94 -21.00 13.49
CA ASP A 22 2.31 -20.76 12.17
C ASP A 22 0.87 -20.23 12.31
N SER A 23 0.46 -19.88 13.53
CA SER A 23 -0.91 -19.47 13.84
C SER A 23 -1.15 -18.04 13.37
N SER A 24 -2.12 -17.88 12.48
CA SER A 24 -2.55 -16.60 11.97
C SER A 24 -3.62 -15.99 12.86
N MET A 25 -3.44 -14.74 13.20
CA MET A 25 -4.36 -13.95 14.02
C MET A 25 -4.76 -12.70 13.26
N ARG A 26 -6.05 -12.36 13.24
CA ARG A 26 -6.51 -11.06 12.73
C ARG A 26 -6.65 -10.07 13.86
N VAL A 27 -5.88 -9.00 13.80
CA VAL A 27 -5.98 -7.87 14.73
C VAL A 27 -6.97 -6.88 14.15
N PHE A 28 -8.08 -6.64 14.85
CA PHE A 28 -9.07 -5.63 14.48
C PHE A 28 -8.86 -4.35 15.28
N SER A 29 -9.21 -3.23 14.71
CA SER A 29 -9.36 -2.00 15.47
C SER A 29 -10.60 -2.08 16.36
N LYS A 30 -10.48 -1.57 17.59
CA LYS A 30 -11.58 -1.51 18.55
C LYS A 30 -12.72 -0.68 17.96
N PRO A 31 -13.94 -1.25 17.80
CA PRO A 31 -15.12 -0.49 17.44
C PRO A 31 -15.66 0.28 18.62
N GLU A 32 -16.38 1.38 18.37
CA GLU A 32 -17.01 2.19 19.39
C GLU A 32 -18.48 1.81 19.63
N HIS A 33 -19.23 1.56 18.55
CA HIS A 33 -20.68 1.44 18.63
C HIS A 33 -21.24 0.20 17.90
N ILE A 34 -20.62 -0.22 16.79
CA ILE A 34 -21.16 -1.31 15.97
C ILE A 34 -20.25 -2.53 16.10
N SER A 35 -20.86 -3.69 16.37
CA SER A 35 -20.14 -4.96 16.53
C SER A 35 -19.10 -4.92 17.65
N THR A 36 -19.51 -4.38 18.79
CA THR A 36 -18.68 -4.32 19.99
C THR A 36 -18.39 -5.72 20.53
N TYR A 37 -17.37 -5.81 21.35
CA TYR A 37 -16.88 -7.04 21.95
C TYR A 37 -17.35 -7.18 23.40
N ASP A 38 -17.72 -8.39 23.80
CA ASP A 38 -17.97 -8.71 25.20
C ASP A 38 -16.66 -9.03 25.89
N VAL A 39 -16.33 -8.25 26.91
CA VAL A 39 -15.15 -8.51 27.76
C VAL A 39 -15.47 -9.64 28.73
N VAL A 40 -14.77 -10.76 28.60
CA VAL A 40 -14.92 -11.90 29.50
C VAL A 40 -13.96 -11.83 30.68
N GLU A 41 -12.77 -11.31 30.45
CA GLU A 41 -11.74 -11.16 31.46
C GLU A 41 -10.88 -9.93 31.15
N GLY A 42 -10.46 -9.21 32.19
CA GLY A 42 -9.65 -8.00 32.04
C GLY A 42 -10.44 -6.80 31.55
N ARG A 43 -9.95 -6.10 30.56
CA ARG A 43 -10.55 -4.87 30.02
C ARG A 43 -10.23 -4.69 28.54
N MET A 44 -10.98 -3.83 27.85
CA MET A 44 -10.61 -3.38 26.50
C MET A 44 -9.32 -2.53 26.52
N PRO A 45 -8.57 -2.50 25.38
CA PRO A 45 -7.38 -1.66 25.23
C PRO A 45 -7.77 -0.18 25.36
N LYS A 46 -6.89 0.61 25.96
CA LYS A 46 -7.04 2.07 26.17
C LYS A 46 -5.93 2.88 25.53
N ARG A 47 -4.81 2.26 25.19
CA ARG A 47 -3.63 2.90 24.59
C ARG A 47 -2.97 1.96 23.58
N GLN A 48 -2.09 2.50 22.75
CA GLN A 48 -1.24 1.72 21.86
C GLN A 48 -0.39 0.72 22.67
N GLY A 49 -0.06 -0.41 22.02
CA GLY A 49 0.68 -1.50 22.64
C GLY A 49 -0.15 -2.39 23.56
N GLU A 50 -1.44 -2.10 23.79
CA GLU A 50 -2.38 -2.98 24.49
C GLU A 50 -3.24 -3.76 23.51
N ILE A 51 -3.53 -5.01 23.82
CA ILE A 51 -4.35 -5.89 23.01
C ILE A 51 -5.27 -6.76 23.87
N VAL A 52 -6.46 -7.04 23.38
CA VAL A 52 -7.31 -8.13 23.92
C VAL A 52 -7.38 -9.25 22.90
N LEU A 53 -7.44 -10.46 23.39
CA LEU A 53 -7.43 -11.67 22.58
C LEU A 53 -8.81 -12.34 22.58
N ASP A 54 -9.03 -13.12 21.53
CA ASP A 54 -10.12 -14.12 21.51
C ASP A 54 -10.05 -14.98 22.78
N LEU A 55 -11.20 -15.25 23.37
CA LEU A 55 -11.32 -16.08 24.56
C LEU A 55 -10.63 -17.45 24.41
N ASN A 56 -10.59 -18.02 23.21
CA ASN A 56 -9.93 -19.28 22.92
C ASN A 56 -8.41 -19.24 23.15
N GLN A 57 -7.81 -18.06 23.19
CA GLN A 57 -6.37 -17.86 23.48
C GLN A 57 -6.04 -17.85 24.99
N ARG A 58 -7.05 -17.96 25.85
CA ARG A 58 -6.86 -17.95 27.32
C ARG A 58 -6.01 -19.11 27.84
N SER A 59 -5.94 -20.22 27.12
CA SER A 59 -5.06 -21.34 27.48
C SER A 59 -3.58 -21.08 27.19
N ALA A 60 -3.29 -20.19 26.24
CA ALA A 60 -1.93 -19.87 25.79
C ALA A 60 -1.39 -18.58 26.40
N PHE A 61 -2.26 -17.64 26.76
CA PHE A 61 -1.90 -16.32 27.29
C PHE A 61 -2.66 -16.02 28.59
N ALA A 62 -2.08 -15.17 29.41
CA ALA A 62 -2.73 -14.61 30.61
C ALA A 62 -2.84 -13.09 30.48
N VAL A 63 -3.77 -12.49 31.23
CA VAL A 63 -3.82 -11.02 31.38
C VAL A 63 -2.52 -10.54 31.99
N GLY A 64 -1.90 -9.51 31.39
CA GLY A 64 -0.59 -8.99 31.76
C GLY A 64 0.58 -9.68 31.06
N SER A 65 0.34 -10.77 30.31
CA SER A 65 1.39 -11.40 29.50
C SER A 65 1.67 -10.60 28.23
N THR A 66 2.76 -10.93 27.58
CA THR A 66 3.18 -10.31 26.32
C THR A 66 2.86 -11.21 25.15
N LEU A 67 2.27 -10.63 24.09
CA LEU A 67 2.08 -11.24 22.79
C LEU A 67 3.05 -10.61 21.81
N ASP A 68 3.95 -11.42 21.24
CA ASP A 68 4.79 -11.03 20.11
C ASP A 68 4.16 -11.53 18.80
N VAL A 69 4.07 -10.66 17.81
CA VAL A 69 3.54 -10.99 16.48
C VAL A 69 4.52 -10.61 15.39
N THR A 70 4.38 -11.21 14.24
CA THR A 70 5.05 -10.81 13.01
C THR A 70 4.01 -10.43 11.98
N GLU A 71 4.26 -9.34 11.29
CA GLU A 71 3.43 -8.81 10.21
C GLU A 71 4.16 -8.93 8.88
N LYS A 72 3.43 -9.30 7.84
CA LYS A 72 3.96 -9.19 6.48
C LYS A 72 3.93 -7.73 6.07
N ALA A 73 5.10 -7.17 5.81
CA ALA A 73 5.22 -5.83 5.26
C ALA A 73 4.58 -5.73 3.87
N ASP A 74 4.17 -4.54 3.49
CA ASP A 74 3.71 -4.22 2.14
C ASP A 74 4.89 -4.18 1.13
N ILE A 75 4.58 -3.80 -0.13
CA ILE A 75 5.58 -3.71 -1.21
C ILE A 75 6.65 -2.64 -0.90
N SER A 76 6.29 -1.62 -0.13
CA SER A 76 7.22 -0.55 0.29
C SER A 76 8.12 -0.96 1.47
N GLY A 77 7.89 -2.12 2.08
CA GLY A 77 8.54 -2.57 3.29
C GLY A 77 7.94 -2.01 4.58
N SER A 78 6.79 -1.29 4.47
CA SER A 78 6.10 -0.70 5.61
C SER A 78 5.14 -1.69 6.26
N THR A 79 4.96 -1.56 7.58
CA THR A 79 4.00 -2.32 8.37
C THR A 79 2.82 -1.44 8.75
N VAL A 80 1.65 -2.04 8.90
CA VAL A 80 0.41 -1.33 9.27
C VAL A 80 0.31 -1.16 10.78
N LEU A 81 0.86 -2.09 11.56
CA LEU A 81 0.83 -1.99 13.02
C LEU A 81 2.05 -1.21 13.53
N HIS A 82 1.82 -0.24 14.41
CA HIS A 82 2.91 0.49 15.08
C HIS A 82 3.73 -0.40 16.01
N HIS A 83 3.07 -1.35 16.67
CA HIS A 83 3.74 -2.29 17.58
C HIS A 83 3.57 -3.74 17.12
N HIS A 84 4.62 -4.53 17.34
CA HIS A 84 4.62 -5.98 17.10
C HIS A 84 4.77 -6.77 18.41
N ARG A 85 4.79 -6.05 19.53
CA ARG A 85 4.78 -6.57 20.89
C ARG A 85 3.69 -5.86 21.67
N PHE A 86 2.76 -6.64 22.20
CA PHE A 86 1.58 -6.15 22.89
C PHE A 86 1.49 -6.69 24.30
N GLU A 87 0.95 -5.88 25.20
CA GLU A 87 0.49 -6.30 26.50
C GLU A 87 -0.94 -6.85 26.37
N VAL A 88 -1.17 -8.09 26.77
CA VAL A 88 -2.51 -8.69 26.80
C VAL A 88 -3.28 -8.13 28.00
N VAL A 89 -4.32 -7.34 27.74
CA VAL A 89 -5.09 -6.67 28.79
C VAL A 89 -6.45 -7.30 29.05
N GLY A 90 -6.83 -8.33 28.30
CA GLY A 90 -8.08 -9.04 28.51
C GLY A 90 -8.39 -10.07 27.42
N PHE A 91 -9.52 -10.74 27.59
CA PHE A 91 -10.10 -11.68 26.67
C PHE A 91 -11.53 -11.30 26.35
N VAL A 92 -11.88 -11.46 25.07
CA VAL A 92 -13.17 -11.01 24.54
C VAL A 92 -13.87 -12.09 23.71
N ARG A 93 -15.17 -11.91 23.54
CA ARG A 93 -15.98 -12.58 22.52
C ARG A 93 -16.42 -11.56 21.49
N ALA A 94 -16.34 -11.96 20.22
CA ALA A 94 -16.83 -11.14 19.11
C ALA A 94 -18.29 -11.43 18.83
N SER A 95 -19.08 -10.42 18.53
CA SER A 95 -20.44 -10.60 18.00
C SER A 95 -20.44 -11.02 16.52
N GLU A 96 -19.38 -10.70 15.79
CA GLU A 96 -19.23 -10.99 14.36
C GLU A 96 -18.68 -12.39 14.07
N ILE A 97 -17.97 -13.01 15.02
CA ILE A 97 -17.30 -14.30 14.83
C ILE A 97 -18.05 -15.35 15.63
N VAL A 98 -18.99 -16.01 14.98
CA VAL A 98 -19.91 -16.98 15.60
C VAL A 98 -19.28 -18.36 15.75
N SER A 99 -18.28 -18.70 14.93
CA SER A 99 -17.63 -20.02 14.94
C SER A 99 -16.13 -19.88 15.10
N GLY A 100 -15.57 -20.58 16.10
CA GLY A 100 -14.12 -20.72 16.26
C GLY A 100 -13.48 -21.76 15.34
N LEU A 101 -14.29 -22.55 14.61
CA LEU A 101 -13.80 -23.60 13.72
C LEU A 101 -13.42 -23.09 12.33
N ASN A 102 -14.03 -22.01 11.90
CA ASN A 102 -13.73 -21.37 10.62
C ASN A 102 -13.88 -19.86 10.77
N MET A 103 -12.78 -19.20 11.04
CA MET A 103 -12.71 -17.74 11.17
C MET A 103 -12.39 -17.04 9.85
N GLY A 104 -12.18 -17.79 8.78
CA GLY A 104 -11.87 -17.28 7.46
C GLY A 104 -10.42 -17.50 7.04
N GLN A 105 -10.12 -16.95 5.86
CA GLN A 105 -8.78 -17.01 5.26
C GLN A 105 -7.88 -15.93 5.86
N SER A 106 -6.58 -16.23 5.89
CA SER A 106 -5.54 -15.27 6.26
C SER A 106 -4.55 -15.08 5.12
N THR A 107 -4.02 -13.87 4.99
CA THR A 107 -2.90 -13.57 4.09
C THR A 107 -1.54 -13.90 4.71
N SER A 108 -1.54 -14.39 5.95
CA SER A 108 -0.33 -14.64 6.75
C SER A 108 -0.36 -16.05 7.35
N GLY A 109 0.81 -16.57 7.73
CA GLY A 109 0.98 -17.86 8.40
C GLY A 109 0.48 -19.04 7.57
N SER A 110 -0.35 -19.90 8.20
CA SER A 110 -0.91 -21.12 7.58
C SER A 110 -1.98 -20.85 6.50
N GLY A 111 -2.32 -19.58 6.23
CA GLY A 111 -3.36 -19.21 5.27
C GLY A 111 -4.79 -19.28 5.83
N THR A 112 -4.97 -19.67 7.07
CA THR A 112 -6.27 -19.71 7.77
C THR A 112 -6.19 -19.01 9.10
N LEU A 113 -7.23 -18.23 9.44
CA LEU A 113 -7.31 -17.58 10.75
C LEU A 113 -7.60 -18.58 11.84
N THR A 114 -6.77 -18.56 12.87
CA THR A 114 -6.92 -19.42 14.06
C THR A 114 -7.46 -18.64 15.25
N SER A 115 -7.34 -17.31 15.24
CA SER A 115 -7.82 -16.44 16.31
C SER A 115 -7.99 -15.00 15.82
N TYR A 116 -8.57 -14.18 16.67
CA TYR A 116 -8.62 -12.73 16.47
C TYR A 116 -8.16 -12.00 17.74
N ALA A 117 -7.84 -10.75 17.56
CA ALA A 117 -7.48 -9.84 18.62
C ALA A 117 -8.06 -8.45 18.33
N VAL A 118 -8.08 -7.58 19.34
CA VAL A 118 -8.53 -6.20 19.17
C VAL A 118 -7.53 -5.25 19.81
N ALA A 119 -7.12 -4.26 19.05
CA ALA A 119 -6.22 -3.20 19.49
C ALA A 119 -6.87 -1.82 19.30
N MET A 120 -6.25 -0.77 19.78
CA MET A 120 -6.74 0.60 19.56
C MET A 120 -6.69 0.96 18.08
N PRO A 121 -7.62 1.78 17.55
CA PRO A 121 -7.53 2.29 16.16
C PRO A 121 -6.22 3.01 15.87
N SER A 122 -5.66 3.72 16.85
CA SER A 122 -4.37 4.41 16.75
C SER A 122 -3.17 3.46 16.60
N GLU A 123 -3.36 2.14 16.71
CA GLU A 123 -2.33 1.16 16.46
C GLU A 123 -2.07 0.94 14.96
N PHE A 124 -3.01 1.37 14.11
CA PHE A 124 -2.96 1.13 12.68
C PHE A 124 -2.46 2.38 11.94
N ASP A 125 -1.32 2.27 11.30
CA ASP A 125 -0.76 3.28 10.39
C ASP A 125 -1.29 3.02 8.98
N SER A 126 -2.50 3.48 8.72
CA SER A 126 -3.14 3.36 7.41
C SER A 126 -4.08 4.53 7.16
N GLU A 127 -3.92 5.17 6.03
CA GLU A 127 -4.84 6.21 5.55
C GLU A 127 -6.16 5.65 5.05
N VAL A 128 -6.21 4.36 4.77
CA VAL A 128 -7.39 3.69 4.19
C VAL A 128 -8.04 2.79 5.22
N THR A 129 -9.31 3.00 5.49
CA THR A 129 -10.11 2.10 6.32
C THR A 129 -10.42 0.80 5.55
N MET A 130 -10.28 -0.33 6.23
CA MET A 130 -10.37 -1.67 5.62
C MET A 130 -11.71 -2.35 5.89
N ILE A 131 -12.47 -1.86 6.87
CA ILE A 131 -13.76 -2.40 7.27
C ILE A 131 -14.78 -1.26 7.29
N ALA A 132 -15.97 -1.54 6.78
CA ALA A 132 -17.15 -0.72 7.01
C ALA A 132 -18.25 -1.61 7.60
N ARG A 133 -18.65 -1.35 8.85
CA ARG A 133 -19.76 -2.00 9.51
C ARG A 133 -21.00 -1.16 9.34
N ILE A 134 -22.05 -1.73 8.80
CA ILE A 134 -23.26 -1.02 8.44
C ILE A 134 -24.43 -1.65 9.17
N VAL A 135 -25.21 -0.83 9.85
CA VAL A 135 -26.46 -1.23 10.51
C VAL A 135 -27.63 -0.54 9.81
N TYR A 136 -28.65 -1.32 9.53
CA TYR A 136 -29.86 -0.84 8.88
C TYR A 136 -31.03 -0.76 9.86
N ASN A 137 -31.90 0.26 9.70
CA ASN A 137 -33.07 0.45 10.56
C ASN A 137 -34.06 -0.71 10.48
N ASP A 138 -34.21 -1.28 9.29
CA ASP A 138 -35.24 -2.28 8.98
C ASP A 138 -34.83 -3.72 9.35
N THR A 139 -33.65 -3.90 9.93
CA THR A 139 -33.14 -5.20 10.41
C THR A 139 -33.06 -5.29 11.95
N GLU A 140 -33.23 -4.18 12.66
CA GLU A 140 -33.01 -4.07 14.11
C GLU A 140 -33.87 -5.05 14.94
N HIS A 141 -35.12 -5.25 14.53
CA HIS A 141 -36.09 -6.05 15.26
C HIS A 141 -36.31 -7.45 14.65
N LEU A 142 -35.57 -7.77 13.60
CA LEU A 142 -35.68 -9.07 12.95
C LEU A 142 -34.80 -10.11 13.65
N ASN A 143 -35.33 -11.31 13.77
CA ASN A 143 -34.54 -12.43 14.23
C ASN A 143 -33.56 -12.85 13.11
N TYR A 144 -32.31 -12.83 13.41
CA TYR A 144 -31.20 -13.15 12.49
C TYR A 144 -31.29 -14.56 11.84
N TRP A 145 -31.99 -15.51 12.48
CA TRP A 145 -32.22 -16.86 11.94
C TRP A 145 -33.36 -16.97 10.94
N THR A 146 -34.15 -15.91 10.74
CA THR A 146 -35.32 -15.91 9.86
C THR A 146 -34.95 -15.61 8.42
N ASP A 147 -35.80 -16.06 7.49
CA ASP A 147 -35.69 -15.75 6.08
C ASP A 147 -35.85 -14.24 5.85
N ASP A 148 -36.77 -13.60 6.56
CA ASP A 148 -37.01 -12.14 6.48
C ASP A 148 -35.71 -11.34 6.74
N TYR A 149 -34.92 -11.76 7.73
CA TYR A 149 -33.63 -11.12 7.99
C TYR A 149 -32.65 -11.33 6.83
N ARG A 150 -32.55 -12.57 6.35
CA ARG A 150 -31.65 -12.94 5.24
C ARG A 150 -32.00 -12.20 3.95
N ASP A 151 -33.29 -12.13 3.62
CA ASP A 151 -33.78 -11.45 2.43
C ASP A 151 -33.51 -9.93 2.49
N ARG A 152 -33.69 -9.33 3.66
CA ARG A 152 -33.36 -7.90 3.87
C ARG A 152 -31.87 -7.64 3.73
N ILE A 153 -31.04 -8.44 4.37
CA ILE A 153 -29.60 -8.32 4.25
C ILE A 153 -29.15 -8.53 2.80
N GLN A 154 -29.74 -9.52 2.10
CA GLN A 154 -29.41 -9.73 0.68
C GLN A 154 -29.80 -8.53 -0.17
N LYS A 155 -30.99 -7.95 0.05
CA LYS A 155 -31.42 -6.73 -0.64
C LYS A 155 -30.46 -5.55 -0.40
N HIS A 156 -30.02 -5.36 0.84
CA HIS A 156 -29.05 -4.32 1.18
C HIS A 156 -27.67 -4.58 0.56
N LYS A 157 -27.23 -5.85 0.52
CA LYS A 157 -26.00 -6.24 -0.20
C LYS A 157 -26.09 -5.88 -1.68
N ASP A 158 -27.20 -6.23 -2.33
CA ASP A 158 -27.41 -5.95 -3.75
C ASP A 158 -27.46 -4.44 -4.03
N GLN A 159 -28.02 -3.66 -3.12
CA GLN A 159 -28.01 -2.19 -3.19
C GLN A 159 -26.59 -1.64 -3.01
N LEU A 160 -25.82 -2.15 -2.04
CA LEU A 160 -24.44 -1.75 -1.83
C LEU A 160 -23.57 -2.11 -3.04
N VAL A 161 -23.71 -3.30 -3.60
CA VAL A 161 -22.99 -3.71 -4.81
C VAL A 161 -23.27 -2.74 -5.95
N LYS A 162 -24.54 -2.35 -6.16
CA LYS A 162 -24.90 -1.37 -7.19
C LYS A 162 -24.34 0.02 -6.89
N LEU A 163 -24.39 0.45 -5.63
CA LEU A 163 -23.88 1.76 -5.20
C LEU A 163 -22.35 1.85 -5.36
N LEU A 164 -21.67 0.73 -5.09
CA LEU A 164 -20.20 0.66 -5.11
C LEU A 164 -19.65 0.22 -6.46
N ALA A 165 -20.48 -0.16 -7.41
CA ALA A 165 -20.04 -0.73 -8.70
C ALA A 165 -19.06 0.14 -9.47
N GLY A 166 -19.19 1.48 -9.38
CA GLY A 166 -18.25 2.41 -10.02
C GLY A 166 -17.11 2.91 -9.11
N GLN A 167 -17.06 2.48 -7.86
CA GLN A 167 -16.05 2.97 -6.92
C GLN A 167 -14.64 2.41 -7.22
N PRO A 168 -14.48 1.14 -7.62
CA PRO A 168 -13.17 0.61 -7.99
C PRO A 168 -12.54 1.39 -9.16
N GLU A 169 -13.31 1.65 -10.21
CA GLU A 169 -12.85 2.41 -11.38
C GLU A 169 -12.56 3.87 -11.03
N ALA A 170 -13.41 4.48 -10.21
CA ALA A 170 -13.18 5.84 -9.73
C ALA A 170 -11.93 5.93 -8.86
N ARG A 171 -11.69 4.94 -7.99
CA ARG A 171 -10.49 4.87 -7.16
C ARG A 171 -9.24 4.61 -7.98
N GLU A 172 -9.31 3.68 -8.93
CA GLU A 172 -8.22 3.42 -9.87
C GLU A 172 -7.84 4.69 -10.63
N SER A 173 -8.84 5.41 -11.19
CA SER A 173 -8.61 6.68 -11.88
C SER A 173 -7.95 7.72 -10.97
N SER A 174 -8.45 7.88 -9.74
CA SER A 174 -7.89 8.81 -8.77
C SER A 174 -6.43 8.48 -8.43
N ILE A 175 -6.10 7.19 -8.26
CA ILE A 175 -4.74 6.78 -7.98
C ILE A 175 -3.84 6.98 -9.20
N ARG A 176 -4.33 6.66 -10.40
CA ARG A 176 -3.59 6.95 -11.65
C ARG A 176 -3.29 8.42 -11.79
N GLU A 177 -4.27 9.29 -11.51
CA GLU A 177 -4.07 10.75 -11.54
C GLU A 177 -3.01 11.19 -10.52
N GLN A 178 -3.08 10.71 -9.28
CA GLN A 178 -2.09 11.00 -8.24
C GLN A 178 -0.69 10.51 -8.61
N GLN A 179 -0.59 9.31 -9.20
CA GLN A 179 0.70 8.78 -9.63
C GLN A 179 1.23 9.52 -10.86
N GLN A 180 0.36 9.87 -11.81
CA GLN A 180 0.73 10.68 -12.95
C GLN A 180 1.26 12.05 -12.51
N GLU A 181 0.61 12.68 -11.54
CA GLU A 181 1.08 13.96 -10.97
C GLU A 181 2.47 13.81 -10.34
N LYS A 182 2.72 12.74 -9.58
CA LYS A 182 4.06 12.46 -9.02
C LYS A 182 5.11 12.23 -10.11
N ILE A 183 4.74 11.51 -11.18
CA ILE A 183 5.62 11.30 -12.33
C ILE A 183 5.92 12.65 -13.02
N ASP A 184 4.93 13.48 -13.21
CA ASP A 184 5.10 14.77 -13.86
C ASP A 184 5.94 15.74 -13.00
N GLN A 185 5.75 15.71 -11.67
CA GLN A 185 6.63 16.42 -10.73
C GLN A 185 8.08 15.91 -10.81
N ALA A 186 8.28 14.60 -10.86
CA ALA A 186 9.62 14.02 -10.99
C ALA A 186 10.26 14.38 -12.34
N ARG A 187 9.49 14.35 -13.43
CA ARG A 187 9.95 14.79 -14.76
C ARG A 187 10.32 16.27 -14.78
N GLN A 188 9.54 17.10 -14.09
CA GLN A 188 9.88 18.52 -13.97
C GLN A 188 11.18 18.72 -13.19
N GLN A 189 11.38 17.99 -12.09
CA GLN A 189 12.64 18.03 -11.34
C GLN A 189 13.84 17.57 -12.18
N VAL A 190 13.68 16.54 -13.02
CA VAL A 190 14.72 16.11 -13.95
C VAL A 190 15.03 17.21 -14.94
N LYS A 191 14.01 17.84 -15.56
CA LYS A 191 14.17 18.93 -16.50
C LYS A 191 14.85 20.16 -15.88
N ASP A 192 14.47 20.49 -14.64
CA ASP A 192 15.09 21.60 -13.91
C ASP A 192 16.57 21.29 -13.59
N SER A 193 16.87 20.03 -13.30
CA SER A 193 18.24 19.57 -13.08
C SER A 193 19.07 19.57 -14.38
N GLU A 194 18.47 19.19 -15.51
CA GLU A 194 19.11 19.29 -16.84
C GLU A 194 19.42 20.74 -17.21
N GLN A 195 18.49 21.66 -16.90
CA GLN A 195 18.74 23.12 -17.11
C GLN A 195 19.87 23.62 -16.22
N GLN A 196 19.88 23.23 -14.93
CA GLN A 196 20.98 23.59 -14.03
C GLN A 196 22.34 23.04 -14.51
N LEU A 197 22.33 21.84 -15.09
CA LEU A 197 23.50 21.22 -15.68
C LEU A 197 24.00 22.03 -16.88
N ALA A 198 23.09 22.43 -17.79
CA ALA A 198 23.43 23.23 -18.96
C ALA A 198 23.97 24.61 -18.56
N ASP A 199 23.36 25.24 -17.55
CA ASP A 199 23.80 26.53 -17.02
C ASP A 199 25.21 26.41 -16.37
N ALA A 200 25.45 25.30 -15.64
CA ALA A 200 26.78 25.02 -15.06
C ALA A 200 27.84 24.74 -16.14
N GLU A 201 27.49 24.04 -17.21
CA GLU A 201 28.37 23.83 -18.38
C GLU A 201 28.74 25.12 -19.08
N ALA A 202 27.75 26.02 -19.26
CA ALA A 202 27.98 27.34 -19.81
C ALA A 202 28.92 28.18 -18.91
N GLN A 203 28.69 28.18 -17.59
CA GLN A 203 29.59 28.84 -16.63
C GLN A 203 31.01 28.25 -16.67
N LEU A 204 31.12 26.95 -16.84
CA LEU A 204 32.41 26.27 -16.95
C LEU A 204 33.14 26.68 -18.24
N ALA A 205 32.39 26.81 -19.35
CA ALA A 205 32.96 27.27 -20.62
C ALA A 205 33.47 28.73 -20.52
N ASP A 206 32.67 29.60 -19.91
CA ASP A 206 33.05 31.01 -19.67
C ASP A 206 34.26 31.11 -18.74
N ALA A 207 34.31 30.33 -17.67
CA ALA A 207 35.45 30.30 -16.77
C ALA A 207 36.73 29.81 -17.47
N LYS A 208 36.62 28.80 -18.35
CA LYS A 208 37.74 28.31 -19.18
C LYS A 208 38.23 29.40 -20.16
N ALA A 209 37.32 30.14 -20.77
CA ALA A 209 37.67 31.24 -21.64
C ALA A 209 38.39 32.38 -20.88
N GLN A 210 37.94 32.68 -19.66
CA GLN A 210 38.61 33.63 -18.77
C GLN A 210 40.04 33.18 -18.40
N ILE A 211 40.19 31.86 -18.09
CA ILE A 211 41.52 31.29 -17.84
C ILE A 211 42.43 31.42 -19.06
N ALA A 212 41.91 31.12 -20.26
CA ALA A 212 42.68 31.25 -21.49
C ALA A 212 43.11 32.70 -21.71
N SER A 213 42.18 33.64 -21.60
CA SER A 213 42.47 35.09 -21.71
C SER A 213 43.49 35.57 -20.66
N ALA A 214 43.34 35.09 -19.39
CA ALA A 214 44.27 35.43 -18.34
C ALA A 214 45.66 34.85 -18.59
N LYS A 215 45.74 33.65 -19.18
CA LYS A 215 47.04 33.04 -19.61
C LYS A 215 47.71 33.83 -20.72
N ASP A 216 46.93 34.29 -21.72
CA ASP A 216 47.44 35.10 -22.82
C ASP A 216 47.97 36.45 -22.28
N GLN A 217 47.19 37.11 -21.38
CA GLN A 217 47.64 38.33 -20.69
C GLN A 217 48.89 38.09 -19.84
N MET A 218 48.98 36.95 -19.18
CA MET A 218 50.17 36.56 -18.41
C MET A 218 51.40 36.43 -19.31
N SER A 219 51.25 35.77 -20.48
CA SER A 219 52.33 35.61 -21.48
C SER A 219 52.77 36.96 -22.08
N GLU A 220 51.80 37.85 -22.37
CA GLU A 220 52.09 39.22 -22.82
C GLU A 220 52.80 40.03 -21.71
N GLY A 221 52.35 39.88 -20.44
CA GLY A 221 52.95 40.49 -19.27
C GLY A 221 54.41 40.07 -19.08
N GLU A 222 54.71 38.73 -19.24
CA GLU A 222 56.11 38.22 -19.22
C GLU A 222 56.96 38.90 -20.30
N THR A 223 56.42 39.01 -21.50
CA THR A 223 57.10 39.63 -22.61
C THR A 223 57.38 41.10 -22.35
N THR A 224 56.41 41.81 -21.78
CA THR A 224 56.49 43.22 -21.40
C THR A 224 57.44 43.42 -20.21
N MET A 225 57.42 42.49 -19.22
CA MET A 225 58.31 42.53 -18.06
C MET A 225 59.78 42.47 -18.44
N VAL A 226 60.09 41.63 -19.42
CA VAL A 226 61.46 41.53 -19.97
C VAL A 226 61.90 42.86 -20.63
N LYS A 227 60.94 43.64 -21.14
CA LYS A 227 61.18 44.95 -21.84
C LYS A 227 61.14 46.15 -20.94
N GLU A 228 60.23 46.21 -19.98
CA GLU A 228 59.88 47.50 -19.30
C GLU A 228 59.95 47.39 -17.75
N GLY A 229 60.40 46.34 -17.16
CA GLY A 229 60.75 46.24 -15.72
C GLY A 229 59.56 46.22 -14.74
N SER A 230 59.54 47.08 -13.75
CA SER A 230 58.66 46.95 -12.59
C SER A 230 57.13 47.09 -12.87
N ALA A 231 56.73 47.82 -13.93
CA ALA A 231 55.32 47.92 -14.32
C ALA A 231 54.76 46.61 -14.84
N ALA A 232 55.56 45.82 -15.55
CA ALA A 232 55.17 44.53 -16.05
C ALA A 232 55.03 43.48 -14.92
N ILE A 233 55.77 43.58 -13.84
CA ILE A 233 55.63 42.71 -12.65
C ILE A 233 54.25 42.91 -11.99
N ALA A 234 53.81 44.16 -11.87
CA ALA A 234 52.47 44.46 -11.31
C ALA A 234 51.34 43.90 -12.17
N GLN A 235 51.45 43.97 -13.50
CA GLN A 235 50.46 43.38 -14.42
C GLN A 235 50.43 41.83 -14.34
N LEU A 236 51.60 41.22 -14.27
CA LEU A 236 51.72 39.79 -14.12
C LEU A 236 51.11 39.29 -12.80
N ALA A 237 51.33 40.00 -11.70
CA ALA A 237 50.76 39.66 -10.39
C ALA A 237 49.19 39.75 -10.44
N SER A 238 48.67 40.77 -11.16
CA SER A 238 47.21 40.90 -11.39
C SER A 238 46.64 39.74 -12.23
N ALA A 239 47.33 39.39 -13.34
CA ALA A 239 46.92 38.24 -14.18
C ALA A 239 46.95 36.90 -13.42
N GLN A 240 47.95 36.66 -12.60
CA GLN A 240 48.03 35.48 -11.73
C GLN A 240 46.89 35.42 -10.73
N SER A 241 46.51 36.54 -10.11
CA SER A 241 45.38 36.61 -9.20
C SER A 241 44.06 36.30 -9.90
N GLN A 242 43.88 36.77 -11.12
CA GLN A 242 42.68 36.49 -11.94
C GLN A 242 42.61 35.00 -12.35
N ILE A 243 43.73 34.43 -12.73
CA ILE A 243 43.81 32.96 -13.04
C ILE A 243 43.48 32.13 -11.80
N ALA A 244 44.02 32.49 -10.64
CA ALA A 244 43.71 31.77 -9.39
C ALA A 244 42.22 31.83 -9.05
N SER A 245 41.61 33.03 -9.22
CA SER A 245 40.15 33.21 -9.03
C SER A 245 39.34 32.42 -10.05
N ALA A 246 39.73 32.42 -11.33
CA ALA A 246 39.08 31.65 -12.39
C ALA A 246 39.21 30.14 -12.14
N ASN A 247 40.37 29.65 -11.73
CA ASN A 247 40.58 28.26 -11.37
C ASN A 247 39.68 27.81 -10.18
N ALA A 248 39.56 28.67 -9.17
CA ALA A 248 38.64 28.39 -8.06
C ALA A 248 37.19 28.31 -8.53
N SER A 249 36.79 29.19 -9.45
CA SER A 249 35.45 29.17 -10.04
C SER A 249 35.20 27.90 -10.88
N VAL A 250 36.20 27.50 -11.67
CA VAL A 250 36.13 26.25 -12.45
C VAL A 250 36.02 25.02 -11.53
N ALA A 251 36.83 24.96 -10.47
CA ALA A 251 36.76 23.85 -9.51
C ALA A 251 35.40 23.79 -8.81
N ALA A 252 34.86 24.95 -8.41
CA ALA A 252 33.53 25.02 -7.81
C ALA A 252 32.44 24.57 -8.81
N GLY A 253 32.53 25.01 -10.07
CA GLY A 253 31.60 24.57 -11.13
C GLY A 253 31.66 23.08 -11.41
N GLN A 254 32.86 22.50 -11.41
CA GLN A 254 33.02 21.02 -11.58
C GLN A 254 32.37 20.21 -10.45
N VAL A 255 32.50 20.66 -9.20
CA VAL A 255 31.85 20.01 -8.06
C VAL A 255 30.32 20.08 -8.18
N GLN A 256 29.78 21.23 -8.58
CA GLN A 256 28.35 21.38 -8.79
C GLN A 256 27.83 20.49 -9.94
N LEU A 257 28.57 20.41 -11.04
CA LEU A 257 28.28 19.56 -12.17
C LEU A 257 28.22 18.08 -11.77
N GLN A 258 29.23 17.62 -11.04
CA GLN A 258 29.29 16.25 -10.56
C GLN A 258 28.14 15.89 -9.60
N SER A 259 27.81 16.84 -8.70
CA SER A 259 26.66 16.67 -7.80
C SER A 259 25.33 16.60 -8.55
N ALA A 260 25.15 17.47 -9.56
CA ALA A 260 23.95 17.48 -10.39
C ALA A 260 23.83 16.19 -11.22
N GLN A 261 24.93 15.71 -11.80
CA GLN A 261 24.96 14.43 -12.52
C GLN A 261 24.59 13.25 -11.63
N THR A 262 25.14 13.17 -10.42
CA THR A 262 24.80 12.10 -9.47
C THR A 262 23.31 12.10 -9.14
N LYS A 263 22.76 13.29 -8.84
CA LYS A 263 21.31 13.42 -8.56
C LYS A 263 20.43 13.03 -9.75
N LEU A 264 20.88 13.34 -10.97
CA LEU A 264 20.17 12.98 -12.19
C LEU A 264 20.14 11.45 -12.37
N VAL A 265 21.29 10.78 -12.22
CA VAL A 265 21.37 9.32 -12.31
C VAL A 265 20.51 8.64 -11.23
N GLU A 266 20.64 9.07 -9.99
CA GLU A 266 19.81 8.54 -8.89
C GLU A 266 18.31 8.76 -9.16
N GLY A 267 17.94 9.89 -9.75
CA GLY A 267 16.55 10.18 -10.13
C GLY A 267 16.06 9.27 -11.25
N GLN A 268 16.88 9.02 -12.27
CA GLN A 268 16.57 8.13 -13.39
C GLN A 268 16.44 6.66 -12.92
N ASP A 269 17.32 6.23 -12.04
CA ASP A 269 17.27 4.86 -11.51
C ASP A 269 15.98 4.63 -10.70
N ARG A 270 15.63 5.57 -9.82
CA ARG A 270 14.38 5.51 -9.05
C ARG A 270 13.14 5.51 -9.94
N LEU A 271 13.13 6.35 -10.97
CA LEU A 271 12.02 6.41 -11.91
C LEU A 271 11.87 5.09 -12.69
N SER A 272 13.00 4.54 -13.15
CA SER A 272 13.01 3.25 -13.88
C SER A 272 12.55 2.10 -12.99
N GLU A 273 13.01 2.05 -11.75
CA GLU A 273 12.61 1.03 -10.79
C GLU A 273 11.11 1.11 -10.44
N SER A 274 10.61 2.31 -10.21
CA SER A 274 9.19 2.55 -9.94
C SER A 274 8.31 2.16 -11.13
N TRP A 275 8.76 2.48 -12.35
CA TRP A 275 8.06 2.11 -13.57
C TRP A 275 7.98 0.59 -13.77
N ASN A 276 9.08 -0.12 -13.52
CA ASN A 276 9.10 -1.58 -13.62
C ASN A 276 8.14 -2.22 -12.62
N LYS A 277 8.19 -1.78 -11.37
CA LYS A 277 7.28 -2.26 -10.32
C LYS A 277 5.81 -2.04 -10.69
N LEU A 278 5.48 -0.87 -11.23
CA LEU A 278 4.13 -0.53 -11.68
C LEU A 278 3.67 -1.43 -12.83
N SER A 279 4.54 -1.62 -13.81
CA SER A 279 4.26 -2.45 -14.99
C SER A 279 4.01 -3.91 -14.60
N ASP A 280 4.83 -4.45 -13.71
CA ASP A 280 4.73 -5.83 -13.25
C ASP A 280 3.45 -6.06 -12.43
N ALA A 281 3.16 -5.16 -11.51
CA ALA A 281 1.94 -5.23 -10.70
C ALA A 281 0.68 -5.14 -11.57
N LYS A 282 0.69 -4.25 -12.57
CA LYS A 282 -0.41 -4.13 -13.53
C LYS A 282 -0.62 -5.42 -14.33
N SER A 283 0.47 -6.00 -14.84
CA SER A 283 0.39 -7.25 -15.61
C SER A 283 -0.21 -8.39 -14.78
N GLN A 284 0.21 -8.53 -13.53
CA GLN A 284 -0.32 -9.54 -12.61
C GLN A 284 -1.82 -9.34 -12.31
N LEU A 285 -2.26 -8.09 -12.19
CA LEU A 285 -3.67 -7.76 -11.99
C LEU A 285 -4.51 -8.07 -13.24
N ASP A 286 -4.02 -7.71 -14.42
CA ASP A 286 -4.71 -7.99 -15.69
C ASP A 286 -4.85 -9.52 -15.92
N ASP A 287 -3.82 -10.30 -15.59
CA ASP A 287 -3.85 -11.77 -15.66
C ASP A 287 -4.86 -12.37 -14.65
N ALA A 288 -4.80 -11.91 -13.40
CA ALA A 288 -5.71 -12.38 -12.36
C ALA A 288 -7.17 -12.04 -12.70
N ARG A 289 -7.44 -10.83 -13.22
CA ARG A 289 -8.77 -10.43 -13.70
C ARG A 289 -9.28 -11.36 -14.80
N THR A 290 -8.43 -11.65 -15.78
CA THR A 290 -8.80 -12.53 -16.90
C THR A 290 -9.16 -13.93 -16.39
N GLN A 291 -8.41 -14.47 -15.44
CA GLN A 291 -8.71 -15.76 -14.82
C GLN A 291 -10.02 -15.73 -14.02
N LEU A 292 -10.29 -14.67 -13.30
CA LEU A 292 -11.54 -14.50 -12.57
C LEU A 292 -12.75 -14.41 -13.51
N GLU A 293 -12.66 -13.66 -14.61
CA GLU A 293 -13.72 -13.57 -15.62
C GLU A 293 -14.02 -14.94 -16.26
N LEU A 294 -12.95 -15.70 -16.56
CA LEU A 294 -13.09 -17.05 -17.10
C LEU A 294 -13.77 -18.00 -16.11
N THR A 295 -13.29 -18.00 -14.87
CA THR A 295 -13.85 -18.86 -13.81
C THR A 295 -15.29 -18.50 -13.49
N LYS A 296 -15.62 -17.20 -13.47
CA LYS A 296 -17.00 -16.73 -13.33
C LYS A 296 -17.91 -17.25 -14.44
N THR A 297 -17.44 -17.17 -15.69
CA THR A 297 -18.20 -17.68 -16.84
C THR A 297 -18.48 -19.19 -16.70
N MET A 298 -17.49 -19.97 -16.27
CA MET A 298 -17.68 -21.41 -16.01
C MET A 298 -18.63 -21.67 -14.86
N LEU A 299 -18.58 -20.87 -13.80
CA LEU A 299 -19.51 -20.96 -12.67
C LEU A 299 -20.95 -20.63 -13.10
N ASP A 300 -21.13 -19.56 -13.87
CA ASP A 300 -22.45 -19.14 -14.38
C ASP A 300 -23.06 -20.26 -15.29
N GLN A 301 -22.24 -20.89 -16.11
CA GLN A 301 -22.67 -22.06 -16.93
C GLN A 301 -23.02 -23.27 -16.08
N ALA A 302 -22.21 -23.57 -15.06
CA ALA A 302 -22.46 -24.68 -14.15
C ALA A 302 -23.71 -24.46 -13.31
N ALA A 303 -23.94 -23.25 -12.83
CA ALA A 303 -25.17 -22.84 -12.13
C ALA A 303 -26.42 -23.00 -13.00
N ALA A 304 -26.32 -22.54 -14.25
CA ALA A 304 -27.41 -22.70 -15.22
C ALA A 304 -27.72 -24.17 -15.49
N MET A 305 -26.69 -25.04 -15.57
CA MET A 305 -26.84 -26.48 -15.75
C MET A 305 -27.48 -27.14 -14.52
N LEU A 306 -27.03 -26.80 -13.32
CA LEU A 306 -27.63 -27.28 -12.05
C LEU A 306 -29.10 -26.85 -11.95
N ASN A 307 -29.42 -25.60 -12.21
CA ASN A 307 -30.80 -25.10 -12.23
C ASN A 307 -31.69 -25.80 -13.27
N LYS A 308 -31.10 -26.16 -14.44
CA LYS A 308 -31.82 -26.91 -15.46
C LYS A 308 -32.08 -28.34 -15.02
N MET A 309 -31.10 -29.01 -14.40
CA MET A 309 -31.24 -30.36 -13.84
C MET A 309 -32.30 -30.40 -12.73
N GLU A 310 -32.32 -29.40 -11.85
CA GLU A 310 -33.28 -29.26 -10.78
C GLU A 310 -34.70 -29.07 -11.30
N ARG A 311 -34.91 -28.23 -12.31
CA ARG A 311 -36.21 -28.00 -12.95
C ARG A 311 -36.78 -29.25 -13.64
N VAL A 312 -35.89 -30.13 -14.13
CA VAL A 312 -36.28 -31.37 -14.82
C VAL A 312 -36.42 -32.54 -13.82
N GLY A 313 -36.23 -32.31 -12.51
CA GLY A 313 -36.35 -33.29 -11.46
C GLY A 313 -35.21 -34.33 -11.48
N THR A 314 -34.09 -34.02 -12.08
CA THR A 314 -32.94 -34.91 -12.12
C THR A 314 -32.20 -34.86 -10.77
N THR A 315 -32.55 -35.74 -9.86
CA THR A 315 -31.88 -35.93 -8.56
C THR A 315 -31.15 -37.27 -8.60
N GLY A 316 -29.82 -37.23 -8.49
CA GLY A 316 -29.03 -38.47 -8.48
C GLY A 316 -27.53 -38.15 -8.30
N ALA A 317 -26.73 -39.18 -8.27
CA ALA A 317 -25.30 -39.09 -7.99
C ALA A 317 -24.57 -38.07 -8.88
N VAL A 318 -25.00 -37.94 -10.13
CA VAL A 318 -24.41 -36.98 -11.11
C VAL A 318 -24.75 -35.55 -10.73
N TYR A 319 -25.99 -35.29 -10.29
CA TYR A 319 -26.41 -33.93 -9.82
C TYR A 319 -25.62 -33.55 -8.56
N GLU A 320 -25.53 -34.45 -7.59
CA GLU A 320 -24.80 -34.22 -6.35
C GLU A 320 -23.30 -34.02 -6.60
N GLN A 321 -22.70 -34.82 -7.50
CA GLN A 321 -21.30 -34.60 -7.91
C GLN A 321 -21.08 -33.25 -8.59
N LEU A 322 -21.98 -32.86 -9.49
CA LEU A 322 -21.88 -31.58 -10.17
C LEU A 322 -22.08 -30.43 -9.20
N LYS A 323 -23.04 -30.54 -8.30
CA LYS A 323 -23.31 -29.57 -7.23
C LYS A 323 -22.10 -29.42 -6.31
N GLN A 324 -21.55 -30.54 -5.83
CA GLN A 324 -20.36 -30.52 -4.98
C GLN A 324 -19.15 -29.89 -5.69
N ARG A 325 -18.99 -30.19 -6.98
CA ARG A 325 -17.92 -29.61 -7.80
C ARG A 325 -18.14 -28.11 -8.03
N TYR A 326 -19.38 -27.68 -8.26
CA TYR A 326 -19.75 -26.28 -8.35
C TYR A 326 -19.45 -25.52 -7.05
N GLU A 327 -19.86 -26.07 -5.90
CA GLU A 327 -19.61 -25.45 -4.59
C GLU A 327 -18.11 -25.34 -4.30
N THR A 328 -17.33 -26.36 -4.68
CA THR A 328 -15.87 -26.33 -4.53
C THR A 328 -15.24 -25.23 -5.38
N VAL A 329 -15.61 -25.14 -6.67
CA VAL A 329 -15.09 -24.11 -7.58
C VAL A 329 -15.58 -22.73 -7.18
N LEU A 330 -16.82 -22.60 -6.69
CA LEU A 330 -17.35 -21.35 -6.17
C LEU A 330 -16.56 -20.88 -4.94
N GLY A 331 -16.21 -21.81 -4.05
CA GLY A 331 -15.34 -21.51 -2.90
C GLY A 331 -13.96 -21.00 -3.36
N GLN A 332 -13.34 -21.70 -4.31
CA GLN A 332 -12.06 -21.28 -4.89
C GLN A 332 -12.16 -19.92 -5.60
N TYR A 333 -13.22 -19.70 -6.36
CA TYR A 333 -13.47 -18.41 -7.02
C TYR A 333 -13.58 -17.27 -6.02
N ASN A 334 -14.35 -17.46 -4.94
CA ASN A 334 -14.49 -16.43 -3.91
C ASN A 334 -13.15 -16.12 -3.22
N THR A 335 -12.33 -17.13 -2.98
CA THR A 335 -10.95 -16.94 -2.47
C THR A 335 -10.11 -16.14 -3.46
N SER A 336 -10.15 -16.50 -4.75
CA SER A 336 -9.37 -15.79 -5.78
C SER A 336 -9.86 -14.35 -6.00
N VAL A 337 -11.17 -14.08 -5.86
CA VAL A 337 -11.71 -12.70 -5.85
C VAL A 337 -11.15 -11.91 -4.68
N GLN A 338 -11.07 -12.52 -3.52
CA GLN A 338 -10.50 -11.88 -2.34
C GLN A 338 -9.02 -11.58 -2.53
N GLU A 339 -8.23 -12.54 -2.99
CA GLU A 339 -6.81 -12.36 -3.32
C GLU A 339 -6.59 -11.28 -4.40
N TYR A 340 -7.47 -11.23 -5.41
CA TYR A 340 -7.44 -10.19 -6.43
C TYR A 340 -7.70 -8.80 -5.83
N ASN A 341 -8.71 -8.68 -4.97
CA ASN A 341 -9.03 -7.41 -4.32
C ASN A 341 -7.90 -6.95 -3.38
N GLU A 342 -7.27 -7.88 -2.65
CA GLU A 342 -6.11 -7.59 -1.81
C GLU A 342 -4.92 -7.10 -2.64
N ARG A 343 -4.62 -7.77 -3.76
CA ARG A 343 -3.56 -7.32 -4.68
C ARG A 343 -3.90 -6.00 -5.38
N LEU A 344 -5.17 -5.78 -5.70
CA LEU A 344 -5.64 -4.50 -6.25
C LEU A 344 -5.50 -3.38 -5.23
N GLU A 345 -5.76 -3.66 -3.96
CA GLU A 345 -5.54 -2.72 -2.87
C GLU A 345 -4.05 -2.48 -2.63
N GLU A 346 -3.21 -3.53 -2.65
CA GLU A 346 -1.76 -3.40 -2.60
C GLU A 346 -1.22 -2.58 -3.79
N TYR A 347 -1.72 -2.84 -5.00
CA TYR A 347 -1.40 -2.04 -6.20
C TYR A 347 -1.82 -0.58 -6.03
N ASN A 348 -3.00 -0.34 -5.44
CA ASN A 348 -3.53 0.99 -5.18
C ASN A 348 -2.82 1.72 -4.04
N ASN A 349 -2.26 1.00 -3.07
CA ASN A 349 -1.57 1.56 -1.90
C ASN A 349 -0.05 1.54 -2.01
N GLY A 350 0.49 0.72 -2.90
CA GLY A 350 1.94 0.54 -3.07
C GLY A 350 2.58 1.47 -4.10
N LEU A 351 1.79 2.33 -4.70
CA LEU A 351 2.17 3.31 -5.71
C LEU A 351 1.87 4.72 -5.25
#